data_4b2abb11c3239e42f4fca9137550f253
#
_entry.id   4b2abb11c3239e42f4fca9137550f253
#
_cell.length_a   1.000
_cell.length_b   1.000
_cell.length_c   1.000
_cell.angle_alpha   90.00
_cell.angle_beta   90.00
_cell.angle_gamma   90.00
#
_symmetry.space_group_name_H-M   'P 1'
#
loop_
_entity.id
_entity.type
_entity.pdbx_description
1 polymer ?
#
loop_
_entity_poly.entity_id
_entity_poly.type
_entity_poly.pdbx_seq_one_letter_code
_entity_poly.pdbx_strand_id
1 'polypeptide(L)'
;ETFGPVIPIIKISDAEEGLKLANDSRYALGGSIFSQNKDVAWRLAQDLQTGSVCINDCLINFLVTEAPMGGWKESGLGHRHGAEGIRKFCQQKTIVVDRFGLKEEFPWYPTSPRKAKQIRHLLNLLCHTGFRHKLRALRDLARS
;
A
#
# COMPACT_ATOMS: atom_id res chain seq x y z
N GLU A 1 11.02 23.95 -6.84
CA GLU A 1 12.14 23.19 -7.44
C GLU A 1 13.02 24.12 -8.25
N THR A 2 14.34 24.12 -7.98
CA THR A 2 15.29 25.02 -8.68
C THR A 2 15.96 24.31 -9.87
N PHE A 3 16.12 23.01 -9.80
CA PHE A 3 16.72 22.16 -10.83
C PHE A 3 18.05 22.69 -11.38
N GLY A 4 18.97 23.10 -10.48
CA GLY A 4 20.26 23.68 -10.85
C GLY A 4 21.33 23.39 -9.78
N PRO A 5 22.56 23.90 -9.95
CA PRO A 5 23.67 23.65 -9.02
C PRO A 5 23.55 24.50 -7.73
N VAL A 6 22.34 24.54 -7.15
CA VAL A 6 22.02 25.29 -5.91
C VAL A 6 21.56 24.31 -4.85
N ILE A 7 22.22 24.33 -3.70
CA ILE A 7 21.87 23.50 -2.55
C ILE A 7 21.51 24.43 -1.38
N PRO A 8 20.23 24.50 -0.97
CA PRO A 8 19.83 25.22 0.22
C PRO A 8 20.32 24.48 1.48
N ILE A 9 20.87 25.22 2.44
CA ILE A 9 21.27 24.71 3.74
C ILE A 9 20.41 25.39 4.80
N ILE A 10 19.70 24.58 5.57
CA ILE A 10 18.82 25.06 6.65
C ILE A 10 19.39 24.57 7.98
N LYS A 11 19.67 25.51 8.90
CA LYS A 11 20.08 25.16 10.26
C LYS A 11 18.85 24.79 11.08
N ILE A 12 18.92 23.69 11.78
CA ILE A 12 17.86 23.15 12.63
C ILE A 12 18.36 23.04 14.08
N SER A 13 17.46 23.06 15.04
CA SER A 13 17.76 22.89 16.46
C SER A 13 17.91 21.43 16.86
N ASP A 14 17.11 20.56 16.24
CA ASP A 14 17.11 19.12 16.51
C ASP A 14 16.61 18.32 15.29
N ALA A 15 16.63 17.01 15.42
CA ALA A 15 16.24 16.09 14.35
C ALA A 15 14.73 16.12 14.05
N GLU A 16 13.90 16.42 15.03
CA GLU A 16 12.44 16.49 14.88
C GLU A 16 12.02 17.73 14.06
N GLU A 17 12.68 18.86 14.30
CA GLU A 17 12.49 20.04 13.47
C GLU A 17 12.92 19.75 12.03
N GLY A 18 14.05 19.08 11.84
CA GLY A 18 14.52 18.67 10.53
C GLY A 18 13.54 17.76 9.80
N LEU A 19 12.98 16.77 10.48
CA LEU A 19 11.97 15.87 9.96
C LEU A 19 10.69 16.62 9.55
N LYS A 20 10.22 17.53 10.41
CA LYS A 20 9.04 18.36 10.14
C LYS A 20 9.24 19.23 8.90
N LEU A 21 10.37 19.91 8.78
CA LEU A 21 10.70 20.75 7.62
C LEU A 21 10.83 19.92 6.35
N ALA A 22 11.46 18.73 6.41
CA ALA A 22 11.56 17.83 5.28
C ALA A 22 10.18 17.33 4.83
N ASN A 23 9.31 17.01 5.79
CA ASN A 23 7.95 16.57 5.51
C ASN A 23 7.01 17.69 5.02
N ASP A 24 7.32 18.95 5.27
CA ASP A 24 6.56 20.10 4.76
C ASP A 24 6.80 20.37 3.26
N SER A 25 7.83 19.75 2.69
CA SER A 25 8.07 19.82 1.24
C SER A 25 6.91 19.22 0.44
N ARG A 26 6.52 19.87 -0.64
CA ARG A 26 5.58 19.34 -1.61
C ARG A 26 6.18 18.23 -2.49
N TYR A 27 7.49 18.09 -2.51
CA TYR A 27 8.22 17.03 -3.19
C TYR A 27 8.65 15.93 -2.21
N ALA A 28 8.68 14.70 -2.67
CA ALA A 28 9.03 13.54 -1.85
C ALA A 28 9.52 12.34 -2.71
N LEU A 29 10.55 12.56 -3.51
CA LEU A 29 11.15 11.50 -4.33
C LEU A 29 12.04 10.58 -3.50
N GLY A 30 12.97 11.16 -2.79
CA GLY A 30 13.93 10.47 -1.95
C GLY A 30 14.44 11.36 -0.83
N GLY A 31 14.94 10.73 0.23
CA GLY A 31 15.58 11.41 1.35
C GLY A 31 16.81 10.66 1.83
N SER A 32 17.69 11.35 2.53
CA SER A 32 18.89 10.77 3.12
C SER A 32 19.05 11.23 4.55
N ILE A 33 19.42 10.31 5.44
CA ILE A 33 19.65 10.59 6.85
C ILE A 33 21.06 10.13 7.20
N PHE A 34 21.89 11.03 7.70
CA PHE A 34 23.25 10.73 8.13
C PHE A 34 23.31 10.80 9.66
N SER A 35 23.63 9.68 10.30
CA SER A 35 23.74 9.58 11.75
C SER A 35 24.62 8.42 12.17
N GLN A 36 25.41 8.61 13.23
CA GLN A 36 26.11 7.52 13.90
C GLN A 36 25.17 6.65 14.73
N ASN A 37 24.06 7.21 15.22
CA ASN A 37 23.02 6.48 15.95
C ASN A 37 22.04 5.86 14.96
N LYS A 38 22.16 4.56 14.76
CA LYS A 38 21.35 3.80 13.80
C LYS A 38 19.86 3.73 14.19
N ASP A 39 19.56 3.68 15.48
CA ASP A 39 18.17 3.60 15.95
C ASP A 39 17.43 4.90 15.70
N VAL A 40 18.09 6.02 15.96
CA VAL A 40 17.54 7.36 15.63
C VAL A 40 17.36 7.51 14.13
N ALA A 41 18.37 7.11 13.33
CA ALA A 41 18.27 7.18 11.87
C ALA A 41 17.12 6.32 11.33
N TRP A 42 16.93 5.12 11.88
CA TRP A 42 15.86 4.22 11.48
C TRP A 42 14.48 4.79 11.81
N ARG A 43 14.28 5.32 13.02
CA ARG A 43 13.04 5.96 13.43
C ARG A 43 12.69 7.15 12.52
N LEU A 44 13.65 8.05 12.30
CA LEU A 44 13.44 9.19 11.40
C LEU A 44 13.13 8.77 9.97
N ALA A 45 13.76 7.67 9.50
CA ALA A 45 13.51 7.13 8.17
C ALA A 45 12.08 6.59 8.00
N GLN A 46 11.49 6.02 9.07
CA GLN A 46 10.10 5.55 9.05
C GLN A 46 9.09 6.70 8.99
N ASP A 47 9.43 7.83 9.62
CA ASP A 47 8.54 9.00 9.71
C ASP A 47 8.74 10.00 8.55
N LEU A 48 9.81 9.85 7.77
CA LEU A 48 10.09 10.71 6.61
C LEU A 48 9.17 10.35 5.44
N GLN A 49 8.32 11.30 5.04
CA GLN A 49 7.32 11.16 3.99
C GLN A 49 7.95 11.26 2.59
N THR A 50 8.56 10.18 2.13
CA THR A 50 9.20 10.13 0.82
C THR A 50 9.16 8.72 0.24
N GLY A 51 9.32 8.60 -1.06
CA GLY A 51 9.23 7.32 -1.76
C GLY A 51 10.40 6.36 -1.47
N SER A 52 11.56 6.90 -1.08
CA SER A 52 12.71 6.10 -0.64
C SER A 52 13.58 6.87 0.34
N VAL A 53 14.22 6.16 1.26
CA VAL A 53 15.15 6.75 2.25
C VAL A 53 16.45 5.96 2.25
N CYS A 54 17.55 6.69 2.20
CA CYS A 54 18.88 6.14 2.43
C CYS A 54 19.38 6.53 3.83
N ILE A 55 19.98 5.60 4.55
CA ILE A 55 20.66 5.86 5.83
C ILE A 55 22.17 5.79 5.60
N ASN A 56 22.87 6.88 5.90
CA ASN A 56 24.30 7.06 5.69
C ASN A 56 24.76 6.87 4.23
N ASP A 57 23.85 7.09 3.31
CA ASP A 57 24.07 7.08 1.87
C ASP A 57 23.09 8.06 1.20
N CYS A 58 23.31 8.41 -0.05
CA CYS A 58 22.42 9.33 -0.78
C CYS A 58 21.89 8.78 -2.11
N LEU A 59 22.48 7.68 -2.64
CA LEU A 59 22.17 7.19 -3.99
C LEU A 59 22.00 5.67 -4.09
N ILE A 60 22.27 4.91 -3.02
CA ILE A 60 22.22 3.44 -3.06
C ILE A 60 20.84 2.91 -3.49
N ASN A 61 19.78 3.61 -3.17
CA ASN A 61 18.42 3.26 -3.57
C ASN A 61 18.25 3.19 -5.10
N PHE A 62 19.07 3.90 -5.85
CA PHE A 62 19.05 3.88 -7.32
C PHE A 62 19.67 2.59 -7.90
N LEU A 63 20.56 1.95 -7.15
CA LEU A 63 21.26 0.74 -7.56
C LEU A 63 20.55 -0.54 -7.12
N VAL A 64 19.61 -0.45 -6.16
CA VAL A 64 18.83 -1.61 -5.67
C VAL A 64 17.64 -1.84 -6.59
N THR A 65 17.87 -2.65 -7.62
CA THR A 65 16.87 -2.91 -8.67
C THR A 65 15.65 -3.70 -8.20
N GLU A 66 15.76 -4.41 -7.08
CA GLU A 66 14.66 -5.18 -6.49
C GLU A 66 13.72 -4.31 -5.65
N ALA A 67 14.20 -3.16 -5.15
CA ALA A 67 13.40 -2.27 -4.32
C ALA A 67 12.59 -1.29 -5.19
N PRO A 68 11.28 -1.17 -4.97
CA PRO A 68 10.50 -0.16 -5.66
C PRO A 68 11.05 1.24 -5.39
N MET A 69 11.24 2.02 -6.46
CA MET A 69 11.68 3.40 -6.39
C MET A 69 10.64 4.28 -7.07
N GLY A 70 10.10 5.24 -6.36
CA GLY A 70 9.09 6.16 -6.87
C GLY A 70 8.92 7.37 -5.97
N GLY A 71 8.21 8.38 -6.45
CA GLY A 71 7.93 9.60 -5.70
C GLY A 71 6.59 9.54 -4.98
N TRP A 72 6.50 10.28 -3.89
CA TRP A 72 5.25 10.65 -3.24
C TRP A 72 4.94 12.11 -3.55
N LYS A 73 3.77 12.57 -3.14
CA LYS A 73 3.34 13.97 -3.32
C LYS A 73 3.48 14.40 -4.80
N GLU A 74 4.02 15.58 -5.07
CA GLU A 74 4.22 16.09 -6.43
C GLU A 74 5.43 15.49 -7.16
N SER A 75 6.25 14.67 -6.50
CA SER A 75 7.39 14.00 -7.14
C SER A 75 7.01 12.90 -8.12
N GLY A 76 5.74 12.56 -8.22
CA GLY A 76 5.22 11.70 -9.27
C GLY A 76 4.39 10.52 -8.79
N LEU A 77 3.94 9.73 -9.76
CA LEU A 77 3.08 8.56 -9.57
C LEU A 77 3.79 7.28 -10.00
N GLY A 78 3.51 6.20 -9.27
CA GLY A 78 4.03 4.88 -9.59
C GLY A 78 5.50 4.68 -9.20
N HIS A 79 6.03 3.54 -9.56
CA HIS A 79 7.36 3.10 -9.16
C HIS A 79 8.16 2.61 -10.35
N ARG A 80 9.48 2.76 -10.27
CA ARG A 80 10.48 2.02 -11.04
C ARG A 80 11.00 0.88 -10.17
N HIS A 81 11.77 -0.02 -10.76
CA HIS A 81 12.38 -1.14 -10.09
C HIS A 81 11.37 -2.13 -9.48
N GLY A 82 11.87 -3.28 -9.04
CA GLY A 82 11.03 -4.33 -8.52
C GLY A 82 10.01 -4.88 -9.52
N ALA A 83 9.20 -5.82 -9.08
CA ALA A 83 8.15 -6.41 -9.89
C ALA A 83 7.11 -5.38 -10.35
N GLU A 84 6.78 -4.40 -9.51
CA GLU A 84 5.82 -3.34 -9.82
C GLU A 84 6.32 -2.40 -10.92
N GLY A 85 7.63 -2.18 -11.00
CA GLY A 85 8.24 -1.36 -12.04
C GLY A 85 7.99 -1.90 -13.46
N ILE A 86 7.92 -3.22 -13.61
CA ILE A 86 7.60 -3.89 -14.89
C ILE A 86 6.09 -4.04 -15.06
N ARG A 87 5.37 -4.44 -14.02
CA ARG A 87 3.92 -4.68 -14.08
C ARG A 87 3.11 -3.48 -14.56
N LYS A 88 3.56 -2.26 -14.29
CA LYS A 88 2.91 -1.03 -14.76
C LYS A 88 2.82 -0.92 -16.29
N PHE A 89 3.66 -1.63 -17.04
CA PHE A 89 3.63 -1.69 -18.51
C PHE A 89 2.76 -2.84 -19.03
N CYS A 90 2.22 -3.67 -18.16
CA CYS A 90 1.40 -4.81 -18.52
C CYS A 90 -0.08 -4.51 -18.31
N GLN A 91 -0.92 -5.02 -19.21
CA GLN A 91 -2.36 -5.04 -18.98
C GLN A 91 -2.72 -6.27 -18.14
N GLN A 92 -3.40 -6.04 -17.04
CA GLN A 92 -3.89 -7.13 -16.21
C GLN A 92 -5.15 -7.74 -16.84
N LYS A 93 -5.19 -9.07 -16.90
CA LYS A 93 -6.36 -9.82 -17.36
C LYS A 93 -6.71 -10.89 -16.34
N THR A 94 -7.94 -10.88 -15.88
CA THR A 94 -8.48 -11.92 -15.01
C THR A 94 -9.27 -12.93 -15.84
N ILE A 95 -8.98 -14.20 -15.68
CA ILE A 95 -9.73 -15.31 -16.27
C ILE A 95 -10.33 -16.11 -15.14
N VAL A 96 -11.65 -16.16 -15.09
CA VAL A 96 -12.40 -16.95 -14.12
C VAL A 96 -13.09 -18.08 -14.87
N VAL A 97 -12.93 -19.30 -14.37
CA VAL A 97 -13.54 -20.50 -14.95
C VAL A 97 -14.52 -21.07 -13.93
N ASP A 98 -15.78 -21.21 -14.33
CA ASP A 98 -16.73 -21.99 -13.55
C ASP A 98 -16.37 -23.48 -13.61
N ARG A 99 -16.12 -24.09 -12.45
CA ARG A 99 -15.76 -25.50 -12.31
C ARG A 99 -16.97 -26.41 -12.16
N PHE A 100 -18.11 -25.88 -11.80
CA PHE A 100 -19.28 -26.68 -11.42
C PHE A 100 -20.31 -26.76 -12.52
N GLY A 101 -20.33 -25.84 -13.48
CA GLY A 101 -21.26 -25.83 -14.62
C GLY A 101 -22.73 -25.83 -14.20
N LEU A 102 -23.06 -25.13 -13.13
CA LEU A 102 -24.43 -25.07 -12.62
C LEU A 102 -25.32 -24.39 -13.64
N LYS A 103 -26.53 -24.96 -13.88
CA LYS A 103 -27.53 -24.34 -14.78
C LYS A 103 -27.99 -22.96 -14.31
N GLU A 104 -28.02 -22.77 -13.00
CA GLU A 104 -28.29 -21.49 -12.34
C GLU A 104 -27.33 -21.31 -11.17
N GLU A 105 -26.67 -20.18 -11.14
CA GLU A 105 -25.86 -19.81 -10.00
C GLU A 105 -26.69 -19.05 -8.96
N PHE A 106 -26.34 -19.25 -7.71
CA PHE A 106 -27.06 -18.66 -6.59
C PHE A 106 -27.26 -17.13 -6.68
N PRO A 107 -26.28 -16.31 -7.16
CA PRO A 107 -26.44 -14.86 -7.26
C PRO A 107 -27.23 -14.38 -8.49
N TRP A 108 -27.61 -15.28 -9.41
CA TRP A 108 -28.31 -14.89 -10.65
C TRP A 108 -29.73 -14.41 -10.41
N TYR A 109 -30.19 -13.55 -11.32
CA TYR A 109 -31.59 -13.08 -11.34
C TYR A 109 -32.55 -14.25 -11.67
N PRO A 110 -33.78 -14.18 -11.14
CA PRO A 110 -34.35 -13.11 -10.33
C PRO A 110 -33.84 -13.15 -8.88
N THR A 111 -33.63 -11.96 -8.31
CA THR A 111 -33.32 -11.83 -6.88
C THR A 111 -34.63 -11.88 -6.06
N SER A 112 -34.53 -12.41 -4.85
CA SER A 112 -35.62 -12.45 -3.89
C SER A 112 -35.12 -12.02 -2.50
N PRO A 113 -36.00 -11.55 -1.61
CA PRO A 113 -35.62 -11.26 -0.24
C PRO A 113 -34.93 -12.44 0.47
N ARG A 114 -35.36 -13.67 0.13
CA ARG A 114 -34.76 -14.90 0.64
C ARG A 114 -33.32 -15.07 0.14
N LYS A 115 -33.07 -14.94 -1.17
CA LYS A 115 -31.71 -15.00 -1.74
C LYS A 115 -30.82 -13.93 -1.14
N ALA A 116 -31.29 -12.70 -0.99
CA ALA A 116 -30.55 -11.61 -0.38
C ALA A 116 -30.14 -11.90 1.08
N LYS A 117 -31.04 -12.52 1.85
CA LYS A 117 -30.77 -12.94 3.22
C LYS A 117 -29.70 -14.04 3.27
N GLN A 118 -29.79 -15.04 2.39
CA GLN A 118 -28.81 -16.13 2.29
C GLN A 118 -27.42 -15.63 1.89
N ILE A 119 -27.34 -14.70 0.92
CA ILE A 119 -26.06 -14.05 0.54
C ILE A 119 -25.46 -13.32 1.73
N ARG A 120 -26.25 -12.58 2.50
CA ARG A 120 -25.79 -11.89 3.70
C ARG A 120 -25.21 -12.86 4.74
N HIS A 121 -25.89 -13.99 4.97
CA HIS A 121 -25.39 -15.02 5.90
C HIS A 121 -24.09 -15.65 5.41
N LEU A 122 -24.00 -15.92 4.09
CA LEU A 122 -22.80 -16.44 3.48
C LEU A 122 -21.62 -15.45 3.59
N LEU A 123 -21.84 -14.18 3.30
CA LEU A 123 -20.83 -13.13 3.48
C LEU A 123 -20.37 -13.02 4.93
N ASN A 124 -21.29 -13.08 5.88
CA ASN A 124 -20.95 -13.07 7.30
C ASN A 124 -20.09 -14.29 7.68
N LEU A 125 -20.38 -15.46 7.11
CA LEU A 125 -19.58 -16.67 7.34
C LEU A 125 -18.16 -16.54 6.80
N LEU A 126 -18.02 -15.96 5.61
CA LEU A 126 -16.72 -15.83 4.93
C LEU A 126 -15.86 -14.70 5.49
N CYS A 127 -16.48 -13.54 5.77
CA CYS A 127 -15.76 -12.31 6.10
C CYS A 127 -15.53 -12.09 7.61
N HIS A 128 -16.34 -12.72 8.48
CA HIS A 128 -16.13 -12.58 9.92
C HIS A 128 -14.98 -13.45 10.43
N THR A 129 -14.12 -12.88 11.25
CA THR A 129 -12.95 -13.58 11.84
C THR A 129 -13.29 -14.33 13.14
N GLY A 130 -14.39 -14.00 13.80
CA GLY A 130 -14.76 -14.59 15.10
C GLY A 130 -15.51 -15.93 14.96
N PHE A 131 -15.04 -16.99 15.63
CA PHE A 131 -15.64 -18.33 15.61
C PHE A 131 -17.13 -18.35 16.00
N ARG A 132 -17.52 -17.58 17.02
CA ARG A 132 -18.92 -17.46 17.47
C ARG A 132 -19.84 -16.85 16.42
N HIS A 133 -19.34 -15.88 15.66
CA HIS A 133 -20.08 -15.26 14.55
C HIS A 133 -20.26 -16.23 13.38
N LYS A 134 -19.21 -17.01 13.06
CA LYS A 134 -19.31 -18.05 12.02
C LYS A 134 -20.31 -19.13 12.36
N LEU A 135 -20.35 -19.61 13.61
CA LEU A 135 -21.34 -20.59 14.07
C LEU A 135 -22.77 -20.03 13.98
N ARG A 136 -22.97 -18.76 14.36
CA ARG A 136 -24.27 -18.11 14.24
C ARG A 136 -24.71 -17.99 12.78
N ALA A 137 -23.82 -17.56 11.91
CA ALA A 137 -24.09 -17.42 10.47
C ALA A 137 -24.43 -18.78 9.82
N LEU A 138 -23.74 -19.87 10.19
CA LEU A 138 -24.04 -21.23 9.74
C LEU A 138 -25.44 -21.68 10.18
N ARG A 139 -25.80 -21.44 11.44
CA ARG A 139 -27.13 -21.78 11.96
C ARG A 139 -28.24 -21.01 11.25
N ASP A 140 -28.00 -19.73 10.99
CA ASP A 140 -28.98 -18.84 10.34
C ASP A 140 -29.10 -19.18 8.84
N LEU A 141 -28.03 -19.62 8.20
CA LEU A 141 -28.03 -20.13 6.82
C LEU A 141 -28.86 -21.43 6.70
N ALA A 142 -28.71 -22.34 7.66
CA ALA A 142 -29.44 -23.62 7.67
C ALA A 142 -30.96 -23.45 7.93
N ARG A 143 -31.40 -22.30 8.46
CA ARG A 143 -32.80 -21.97 8.75
C ARG A 143 -33.47 -21.09 7.68
N SER A 144 -32.72 -20.59 6.71
CA SER A 144 -33.17 -19.69 5.63
C SER A 144 -33.51 -20.45 4.34
#